data_00e5854ef2311405c7aa62a6d386c7d4
#
_entry.id   00e5854ef2311405c7aa62a6d386c7d4
#
_cell.length_a   1.000
_cell.length_b   1.000
_cell.length_c   1.000
_cell.angle_alpha   90.00
_cell.angle_beta   90.00
_cell.angle_gamma   90.00
#
_symmetry.space_group_name_H-M   'P 1'
#
loop_
_entity.id
_entity.type
_entity.pdbx_description
1 polymer ?
#
loop_
_entity_poly.entity_id
_entity_poly.type
_entity_poly.pdbx_seq_one_letter_code
_entity_poly.pdbx_strand_id
1 'polypeptide(L)'
;MTEPAAAPRVVIADDQALVRGGFRMILGAAGIPVVAEAADGAQAVAEVLKHRPDVVLMDIRMPEMDGLEATRRILASQAGADCRIIILTTFDLDQYVYTALTIGASGFLLKDVSPEQLVAAVRLVREGDALLAPSITHRLIKQFAPRPASQPAGHGDLSELTPRELEVLRLLARGLSNAELAAQLTLSEATVKTHVARILSKLGLRDRVQAVVLAYETGLTAPGQD
;
A
#
# COMPACT_ATOMS: atom_id res chain seq x y z
N MET A 1 -28.42 -8.03 -7.48
CA MET A 1 -27.74 -7.06 -8.33
C MET A 1 -26.90 -6.21 -7.39
N THR A 2 -25.58 -6.46 -7.32
CA THR A 2 -24.67 -5.64 -6.52
C THR A 2 -24.49 -4.31 -7.28
N GLU A 3 -24.83 -3.20 -6.64
CA GLU A 3 -24.56 -1.86 -7.20
C GLU A 3 -23.09 -1.78 -7.58
N PRO A 4 -22.72 -1.26 -8.77
CA PRO A 4 -21.33 -1.08 -9.11
C PRO A 4 -20.70 -0.15 -8.07
N ALA A 5 -19.66 -0.63 -7.38
CA ALA A 5 -18.94 0.17 -6.41
C ALA A 5 -18.54 1.51 -7.06
N ALA A 6 -18.81 2.62 -6.40
CA ALA A 6 -18.50 3.95 -6.91
C ALA A 6 -17.01 4.04 -7.30
N ALA A 7 -16.68 4.75 -8.38
CA ALA A 7 -15.30 4.90 -8.83
C ALA A 7 -14.43 5.55 -7.74
N PRO A 8 -13.17 5.10 -7.53
CA PRO A 8 -12.28 5.69 -6.54
C PRO A 8 -12.00 7.17 -6.84
N ARG A 9 -12.03 8.00 -5.80
CA ARG A 9 -11.68 9.42 -5.87
C ARG A 9 -10.19 9.57 -5.60
N VAL A 10 -9.46 10.26 -6.49
CA VAL A 10 -7.99 10.30 -6.45
C VAL A 10 -7.49 11.73 -6.24
N VAL A 11 -6.46 11.89 -5.42
CA VAL A 11 -5.60 13.08 -5.37
C VAL A 11 -4.24 12.70 -5.98
N ILE A 12 -3.67 13.61 -6.79
CA ILE A 12 -2.33 13.44 -7.38
C ILE A 12 -1.41 14.51 -6.78
N ALA A 13 -0.34 14.08 -6.14
CA ALA A 13 0.69 14.93 -5.57
C ALA A 13 2.05 14.65 -6.24
N ASP A 14 2.53 15.60 -7.03
CA ASP A 14 3.80 15.52 -7.76
C ASP A 14 4.25 16.95 -8.09
N ASP A 15 5.52 17.27 -7.99
CA ASP A 15 6.01 18.62 -8.31
C ASP A 15 5.98 18.91 -9.82
N GLN A 16 6.00 17.87 -10.66
CA GLN A 16 6.02 17.97 -12.11
C GLN A 16 4.60 18.09 -12.69
N ALA A 17 4.24 19.25 -13.17
CA ALA A 17 2.91 19.51 -13.76
C ALA A 17 2.57 18.58 -14.94
N LEU A 18 3.58 18.15 -15.72
CA LEU A 18 3.39 17.23 -16.83
C LEU A 18 2.97 15.83 -16.36
N VAL A 19 3.56 15.34 -15.27
CA VAL A 19 3.21 14.06 -14.66
C VAL A 19 1.79 14.10 -14.12
N ARG A 20 1.43 15.17 -13.37
CA ARG A 20 0.06 15.35 -12.86
C ARG A 20 -0.96 15.37 -13.98
N GLY A 21 -0.71 16.17 -15.03
CA GLY A 21 -1.59 16.27 -16.19
C GLY A 21 -1.74 14.95 -16.95
N GLY A 22 -0.66 14.21 -17.12
CA GLY A 22 -0.66 12.87 -17.74
C GLY A 22 -1.51 11.87 -16.95
N PHE A 23 -1.27 11.75 -15.65
CA PHE A 23 -2.03 10.83 -14.78
C PHE A 23 -3.51 11.22 -14.68
N ARG A 24 -3.82 12.52 -14.59
CA ARG A 24 -5.20 12.99 -14.61
C ARG A 24 -5.91 12.59 -15.91
N MET A 25 -5.26 12.73 -17.05
CA MET A 25 -5.83 12.35 -18.34
C MET A 25 -6.10 10.84 -18.43
N ILE A 26 -5.14 10.00 -17.98
CA ILE A 26 -5.25 8.54 -17.97
C ILE A 26 -6.39 8.09 -17.05
N LEU A 27 -6.44 8.60 -15.82
CA LEU A 27 -7.47 8.24 -14.84
C LEU A 27 -8.85 8.71 -15.29
N GLY A 28 -8.95 9.93 -15.83
CA GLY A 28 -10.19 10.49 -16.37
C GLY A 28 -10.74 9.66 -17.52
N ALA A 29 -9.91 9.20 -18.45
CA ALA A 29 -10.30 8.30 -19.54
C ALA A 29 -10.85 6.95 -19.04
N ALA A 30 -10.41 6.48 -17.86
CA ALA A 30 -10.86 5.26 -17.21
C ALA A 30 -12.08 5.47 -16.28
N GLY A 31 -12.65 6.70 -16.23
CA GLY A 31 -13.78 7.05 -15.37
C GLY A 31 -13.41 7.20 -13.89
N ILE A 32 -12.14 7.41 -13.57
CA ILE A 32 -11.65 7.63 -12.21
C ILE A 32 -11.49 9.13 -11.97
N PRO A 33 -12.29 9.75 -11.07
CA PRO A 33 -12.24 11.19 -10.83
C PRO A 33 -10.98 11.58 -10.05
N VAL A 34 -10.18 12.50 -10.61
CA VAL A 34 -9.13 13.20 -9.90
C VAL A 34 -9.76 14.43 -9.26
N VAL A 35 -9.88 14.43 -7.93
CA VAL A 35 -10.60 15.45 -7.17
C VAL A 35 -9.74 16.64 -6.79
N ALA A 36 -8.41 16.49 -6.76
CA ALA A 36 -7.46 17.56 -6.59
C ALA A 36 -6.06 17.17 -7.07
N GLU A 37 -5.23 18.20 -7.30
CA GLU A 37 -3.80 18.08 -7.60
C GLU A 37 -3.00 18.92 -6.58
N ALA A 38 -1.80 18.48 -6.24
CA ALA A 38 -0.87 19.16 -5.35
C ALA A 38 0.53 19.18 -5.98
N ALA A 39 1.25 20.28 -5.82
CA ALA A 39 2.61 20.44 -6.32
C ALA A 39 3.68 20.24 -5.23
N ASP A 40 3.26 20.07 -3.99
CA ASP A 40 4.10 19.80 -2.83
C ASP A 40 3.35 19.01 -1.76
N GLY A 41 4.07 18.52 -0.75
CA GLY A 41 3.48 17.71 0.32
C GLY A 41 2.51 18.48 1.23
N ALA A 42 2.72 19.79 1.42
CA ALA A 42 1.84 20.59 2.26
C ALA A 42 0.47 20.78 1.59
N GLN A 43 0.46 21.07 0.29
CA GLN A 43 -0.76 21.11 -0.51
C GLN A 43 -1.43 19.72 -0.54
N ALA A 44 -0.66 18.63 -0.69
CA ALA A 44 -1.21 17.29 -0.69
C ALA A 44 -1.97 16.99 0.62
N VAL A 45 -1.40 17.32 1.77
CA VAL A 45 -2.08 17.19 3.07
C VAL A 45 -3.38 18.01 3.10
N ALA A 46 -3.34 19.28 2.69
CA ALA A 46 -4.51 20.16 2.68
C ALA A 46 -5.64 19.63 1.78
N GLU A 47 -5.31 19.17 0.56
CA GLU A 47 -6.29 18.64 -0.38
C GLU A 47 -6.89 17.30 0.09
N VAL A 48 -6.10 16.44 0.75
CA VAL A 48 -6.63 15.20 1.35
C VAL A 48 -7.61 15.50 2.49
N LEU A 49 -7.27 16.44 3.38
CA LEU A 49 -8.16 16.83 4.48
C LEU A 49 -9.49 17.40 3.97
N LYS A 50 -9.44 18.17 2.89
CA LYS A 50 -10.60 18.82 2.28
C LYS A 50 -11.47 17.85 1.48
N HIS A 51 -10.85 17.00 0.66
CA HIS A 51 -11.57 16.18 -0.31
C HIS A 51 -11.82 14.75 0.14
N ARG A 52 -11.11 14.25 1.17
CA ARG A 52 -11.18 12.87 1.67
C ARG A 52 -11.19 11.85 0.51
N PRO A 53 -10.10 11.77 -0.28
CA PRO A 53 -10.02 10.85 -1.41
C PRO A 53 -9.90 9.40 -0.93
N ASP A 54 -10.24 8.46 -1.80
CA ASP A 54 -9.98 7.04 -1.55
C ASP A 54 -8.50 6.71 -1.73
N VAL A 55 -7.84 7.32 -2.73
CA VAL A 55 -6.45 7.05 -3.08
C VAL A 55 -5.67 8.35 -3.30
N VAL A 56 -4.43 8.39 -2.84
CA VAL A 56 -3.46 9.43 -3.18
C VAL A 56 -2.31 8.81 -3.96
N LEU A 57 -2.01 9.38 -5.12
CA LEU A 57 -0.76 9.15 -5.82
C LEU A 57 0.23 10.19 -5.32
N MET A 58 1.30 9.77 -4.64
CA MET A 58 2.21 10.63 -3.90
C MET A 58 3.64 10.48 -4.39
N ASP A 59 4.19 11.53 -5.01
CA ASP A 59 5.63 11.57 -5.27
C ASP A 59 6.43 11.69 -3.97
N ILE A 60 7.61 11.08 -3.93
CA ILE A 60 8.51 11.17 -2.78
C ILE A 60 9.18 12.54 -2.72
N ARG A 61 9.72 13.00 -3.87
CA ARG A 61 10.55 14.20 -3.91
C ARG A 61 9.76 15.41 -4.36
N MET A 62 9.31 16.20 -3.42
CA MET A 62 8.60 17.45 -3.67
C MET A 62 9.24 18.59 -2.85
N PRO A 63 9.12 19.85 -3.30
CA PRO A 63 9.57 21.02 -2.54
C PRO A 63 8.77 21.20 -1.25
N GLU A 64 9.24 22.04 -0.35
CA GLU A 64 8.62 22.44 0.93
C GLU A 64 8.40 21.26 1.90
N MET A 65 7.70 20.23 1.48
CA MET A 65 7.44 19.01 2.25
C MET A 65 7.52 17.81 1.31
N ASP A 66 8.35 16.84 1.66
CA ASP A 66 8.46 15.59 0.89
C ASP A 66 7.23 14.68 1.07
N GLY A 67 7.07 13.72 0.15
CA GLY A 67 5.92 12.82 0.15
C GLY A 67 5.89 11.85 1.33
N LEU A 68 7.02 11.52 1.95
CA LEU A 68 7.04 10.66 3.13
C LEU A 68 6.50 11.39 4.36
N GLU A 69 6.90 12.64 4.56
CA GLU A 69 6.36 13.47 5.64
C GLU A 69 4.88 13.79 5.39
N ALA A 70 4.48 14.08 4.15
CA ALA A 70 3.08 14.26 3.78
C ALA A 70 2.27 12.99 4.07
N THR A 71 2.76 11.82 3.69
CA THR A 71 2.15 10.51 3.98
C THR A 71 1.94 10.33 5.47
N ARG A 72 2.96 10.58 6.30
CA ARG A 72 2.87 10.46 7.76
C ARG A 72 1.78 11.36 8.33
N ARG A 73 1.72 12.63 7.91
CA ARG A 73 0.71 13.60 8.38
C ARG A 73 -0.70 13.22 7.94
N ILE A 74 -0.87 12.79 6.70
CA ILE A 74 -2.16 12.31 6.19
C ILE A 74 -2.64 11.14 7.04
N LEU A 75 -1.81 10.11 7.20
CA LEU A 75 -2.19 8.90 7.92
C LEU A 75 -2.44 9.11 9.42
N ALA A 76 -1.79 10.09 10.03
CA ALA A 76 -2.06 10.50 11.42
C ALA A 76 -3.37 11.27 11.58
N SER A 77 -3.99 11.73 10.49
CA SER A 77 -5.24 12.49 10.51
C SER A 77 -6.46 11.57 10.43
N GLN A 78 -7.58 12.01 11.00
CA GLN A 78 -8.85 11.28 10.87
C GLN A 78 -9.33 11.18 9.40
N ALA A 79 -9.04 12.16 8.56
CA ALA A 79 -9.39 12.15 7.14
C ALA A 79 -8.56 11.15 6.32
N GLY A 80 -7.37 10.82 6.80
CA GLY A 80 -6.48 9.84 6.16
C GLY A 80 -6.69 8.39 6.61
N ALA A 81 -7.54 8.14 7.61
CA ALA A 81 -7.73 6.79 8.15
C ALA A 81 -8.15 5.78 7.08
N ASP A 82 -9.05 6.15 6.17
CA ASP A 82 -9.53 5.30 5.08
C ASP A 82 -8.82 5.54 3.75
N CYS A 83 -7.94 6.55 3.68
CA CYS A 83 -7.21 6.91 2.47
C CYS A 83 -6.06 5.93 2.22
N ARG A 84 -5.90 5.45 1.00
CA ARG A 84 -4.78 4.62 0.56
C ARG A 84 -3.75 5.47 -0.16
N ILE A 85 -2.47 5.25 0.12
CA ILE A 85 -1.39 6.04 -0.47
C ILE A 85 -0.52 5.14 -1.33
N ILE A 86 -0.45 5.45 -2.62
CA ILE A 86 0.48 4.84 -3.57
C ILE A 86 1.64 5.82 -3.75
N ILE A 87 2.83 5.38 -3.40
CA ILE A 87 4.04 6.17 -3.63
C ILE A 87 4.44 6.08 -5.11
N LEU A 88 4.65 7.24 -5.71
CA LEU A 88 5.23 7.37 -7.04
C LEU A 88 6.75 7.52 -6.93
N THR A 89 7.49 6.84 -7.79
CA THR A 89 8.95 6.92 -7.75
C THR A 89 9.58 6.72 -9.12
N THR A 90 10.80 7.21 -9.28
CA THR A 90 11.71 6.84 -10.37
C THR A 90 12.60 5.68 -9.92
N PHE A 91 13.52 5.19 -10.75
CA PHE A 91 14.32 3.96 -10.55
C PHE A 91 15.19 3.84 -9.29
N ASP A 92 15.44 4.91 -8.53
CA ASP A 92 16.28 4.91 -7.31
C ASP A 92 15.48 4.52 -6.05
N LEU A 93 15.05 3.29 -6.00
CA LEU A 93 13.98 2.77 -5.13
C LEU A 93 14.38 2.40 -3.70
N ASP A 94 15.61 1.99 -3.47
CA ASP A 94 15.91 1.11 -2.32
C ASP A 94 15.81 1.81 -0.95
N GLN A 95 16.15 3.10 -0.89
CA GLN A 95 16.28 3.81 0.39
C GLN A 95 14.94 4.28 0.99
N TYR A 96 13.98 4.65 0.14
CA TYR A 96 12.72 5.26 0.59
C TYR A 96 11.57 4.28 0.75
N VAL A 97 11.65 3.13 0.09
CA VAL A 97 10.54 2.18 0.02
C VAL A 97 10.26 1.56 1.39
N TYR A 98 11.30 1.11 2.11
CA TYR A 98 11.10 0.59 3.46
C TYR A 98 10.46 1.63 4.38
N THR A 99 10.99 2.86 4.38
CA THR A 99 10.43 3.95 5.18
C THR A 99 8.96 4.20 4.83
N ALA A 100 8.62 4.25 3.53
CA ALA A 100 7.25 4.48 3.09
C ALA A 100 6.30 3.36 3.51
N LEU A 101 6.74 2.09 3.43
CA LEU A 101 5.94 0.95 3.90
C LEU A 101 5.72 1.00 5.41
N THR A 102 6.77 1.29 6.18
CA THR A 102 6.70 1.37 7.65
C THR A 102 5.77 2.52 8.11
N ILE A 103 5.74 3.65 7.40
CA ILE A 103 4.81 4.75 7.73
C ILE A 103 3.38 4.49 7.24
N GLY A 104 3.12 3.43 6.48
CA GLY A 104 1.78 3.01 6.11
C GLY A 104 1.39 3.23 4.65
N ALA A 105 2.33 3.41 3.73
CA ALA A 105 2.01 3.41 2.29
C ALA A 105 1.40 2.08 1.87
N SER A 106 0.39 2.13 1.01
CA SER A 106 -0.38 0.96 0.53
C SER A 106 0.18 0.36 -0.75
N GLY A 107 1.18 1.00 -1.36
CA GLY A 107 1.82 0.50 -2.58
C GLY A 107 2.84 1.45 -3.18
N PHE A 108 3.48 0.95 -4.23
CA PHE A 108 4.47 1.67 -5.03
C PHE A 108 4.18 1.56 -6.52
N LEU A 109 4.45 2.61 -7.24
CA LEU A 109 4.30 2.67 -8.67
C LEU A 109 5.47 3.46 -9.29
N LEU A 110 6.03 2.96 -10.38
CA LEU A 110 7.00 3.73 -11.15
C LEU A 110 6.28 4.83 -11.93
N LYS A 111 6.90 5.99 -12.10
CA LYS A 111 6.30 7.11 -12.86
C LYS A 111 6.16 6.81 -14.37
N ASP A 112 6.89 5.81 -14.87
CA ASP A 112 6.86 5.36 -16.27
C ASP A 112 5.90 4.17 -16.52
N VAL A 113 4.98 3.90 -15.59
CA VAL A 113 3.98 2.83 -15.75
C VAL A 113 3.07 3.07 -16.96
N SER A 114 2.55 1.97 -17.52
CA SER A 114 1.54 2.07 -18.56
C SER A 114 0.21 2.61 -18.02
N PRO A 115 -0.63 3.22 -18.88
CA PRO A 115 -1.96 3.67 -18.49
C PRO A 115 -2.80 2.59 -17.82
N GLU A 116 -2.75 1.36 -18.32
CA GLU A 116 -3.49 0.21 -17.81
C GLU A 116 -3.02 -0.17 -16.41
N GLN A 117 -1.70 -0.14 -16.19
CA GLN A 117 -1.11 -0.43 -14.88
C GLN A 117 -1.48 0.62 -13.83
N LEU A 118 -1.48 1.92 -14.19
CA LEU A 118 -1.91 2.99 -13.30
C LEU A 118 -3.37 2.79 -12.86
N VAL A 119 -4.26 2.52 -13.81
CA VAL A 119 -5.69 2.31 -13.53
C VAL A 119 -5.92 1.07 -12.67
N ALA A 120 -5.24 -0.03 -13.01
CA ALA A 120 -5.31 -1.27 -12.23
C ALA A 120 -4.81 -1.06 -10.80
N ALA A 121 -3.71 -0.33 -10.64
CA ALA A 121 -3.12 0.03 -9.37
C ALA A 121 -4.09 0.76 -8.43
N VAL A 122 -4.72 1.81 -8.93
CA VAL A 122 -5.67 2.62 -8.15
C VAL A 122 -6.88 1.79 -7.70
N ARG A 123 -7.41 0.93 -8.59
CA ARG A 123 -8.54 0.04 -8.25
C ARG A 123 -8.16 -1.00 -7.21
N LEU A 124 -7.02 -1.67 -7.40
CA LEU A 124 -6.52 -2.72 -6.53
C LEU A 124 -6.30 -2.22 -5.09
N VAL A 125 -5.62 -1.08 -4.95
CA VAL A 125 -5.28 -0.51 -3.65
C VAL A 125 -6.54 -0.05 -2.89
N ARG A 126 -7.55 0.46 -3.60
CA ARG A 126 -8.84 0.79 -2.99
C ARG A 126 -9.51 -0.44 -2.35
N GLU A 127 -9.39 -1.60 -2.98
CA GLU A 127 -9.97 -2.86 -2.46
C GLU A 127 -9.22 -3.43 -1.25
N GLY A 128 -8.11 -2.78 -0.85
CA GLY A 128 -7.25 -3.24 0.26
C GLY A 128 -6.24 -4.31 -0.17
N ASP A 129 -6.19 -4.63 -1.45
CA ASP A 129 -5.16 -5.51 -2.02
C ASP A 129 -3.85 -4.71 -2.19
N ALA A 130 -2.72 -5.36 -1.99
CA ALA A 130 -1.41 -4.72 -2.08
C ALA A 130 -0.97 -4.49 -3.52
N LEU A 131 -0.54 -3.28 -3.82
CA LEU A 131 0.14 -2.95 -5.08
C LEU A 131 1.65 -3.14 -4.93
N LEU A 132 2.06 -4.30 -4.53
CA LEU A 132 3.46 -4.69 -4.56
C LEU A 132 3.55 -5.98 -5.35
N ALA A 133 4.27 -5.95 -6.48
CA ALA A 133 4.65 -7.21 -7.08
C ALA A 133 5.36 -8.04 -5.99
N PRO A 134 5.03 -9.32 -5.82
CA PRO A 134 5.62 -10.19 -4.80
C PRO A 134 7.15 -10.09 -4.75
N SER A 135 7.77 -10.01 -5.93
CA SER A 135 9.21 -9.84 -6.10
C SER A 135 9.75 -8.51 -5.52
N ILE A 136 8.97 -7.44 -5.56
CA ILE A 136 9.37 -6.12 -5.02
C ILE A 136 9.27 -6.14 -3.50
N THR A 137 8.17 -6.64 -2.94
CA THR A 137 8.00 -6.79 -1.49
C THR A 137 9.11 -7.65 -0.89
N HIS A 138 9.35 -8.82 -1.48
CA HIS A 138 10.40 -9.74 -1.03
C HIS A 138 11.80 -9.14 -1.14
N ARG A 139 12.11 -8.45 -2.23
CA ARG A 139 13.42 -7.82 -2.46
C ARG A 139 13.66 -6.66 -1.48
N LEU A 140 12.65 -5.85 -1.20
CA LEU A 140 12.72 -4.72 -0.30
C LEU A 140 12.92 -5.14 1.15
N ILE A 141 12.11 -6.10 1.60
CA ILE A 141 12.21 -6.63 2.95
C ILE A 141 13.54 -7.34 3.15
N LYS A 142 14.02 -8.11 2.15
CA LYS A 142 15.32 -8.77 2.20
C LYS A 142 16.49 -7.81 2.32
N GLN A 143 16.41 -6.63 1.74
CA GLN A 143 17.49 -5.63 1.73
C GLN A 143 17.45 -4.74 2.97
N PHE A 144 16.28 -4.46 3.53
CA PHE A 144 16.06 -3.44 4.56
C PHE A 144 15.46 -3.97 5.88
N ALA A 145 15.10 -5.25 5.97
CA ALA A 145 14.69 -5.78 7.27
C ALA A 145 15.79 -5.53 8.29
N PRO A 146 15.52 -4.84 9.40
CA PRO A 146 16.50 -4.74 10.47
C PRO A 146 16.91 -6.16 10.86
N ARG A 147 18.21 -6.44 10.97
CA ARG A 147 18.68 -7.64 11.63
C ARG A 147 17.92 -7.73 12.97
N PRO A 148 17.44 -8.89 13.38
CA PRO A 148 16.66 -9.01 14.58
C PRO A 148 17.41 -8.33 15.73
N ALA A 149 17.02 -7.12 16.04
CA ALA A 149 17.43 -6.47 17.26
C ALA A 149 16.71 -7.25 18.36
N SER A 150 17.48 -7.72 19.32
CA SER A 150 17.07 -8.48 20.50
C SER A 150 16.16 -7.67 21.43
N GLN A 151 14.98 -7.26 20.92
CA GLN A 151 13.84 -6.84 21.74
C GLN A 151 12.60 -6.73 20.83
N PRO A 152 11.47 -7.35 21.16
CA PRO A 152 10.21 -7.10 20.46
C PRO A 152 9.78 -5.67 20.79
N ALA A 153 9.86 -4.77 19.81
CA ALA A 153 9.10 -3.55 19.86
C ALA A 153 7.61 -3.96 19.84
N GLY A 154 6.89 -3.59 20.90
CA GLY A 154 5.54 -4.07 21.19
C GLY A 154 4.46 -3.60 20.21
N HIS A 155 4.44 -4.17 19.02
CA HIS A 155 3.36 -4.00 18.05
C HIS A 155 3.05 -5.37 17.43
N GLY A 156 1.85 -5.89 17.77
CA GLY A 156 1.26 -7.04 17.13
C GLY A 156 1.47 -8.35 17.89
N ASP A 157 0.62 -8.58 18.88
CA ASP A 157 0.50 -9.92 19.47
C ASP A 157 -0.17 -10.83 18.41
N LEU A 158 0.64 -11.68 17.77
CA LEU A 158 0.14 -12.65 16.79
C LEU A 158 -0.69 -13.77 17.46
N SER A 159 -0.81 -13.79 18.80
CA SER A 159 -1.57 -14.79 19.56
C SER A 159 -3.07 -14.73 19.28
N GLU A 160 -3.60 -13.60 18.76
CA GLU A 160 -5.00 -13.49 18.34
C GLU A 160 -5.31 -14.24 17.03
N LEU A 161 -4.27 -14.61 16.28
CA LEU A 161 -4.44 -15.34 15.03
C LEU A 161 -4.62 -16.85 15.28
N THR A 162 -5.58 -17.42 14.58
CA THR A 162 -5.70 -18.88 14.52
C THR A 162 -4.50 -19.48 13.77
N PRO A 163 -4.20 -20.79 13.96
CA PRO A 163 -3.12 -21.44 13.21
C PRO A 163 -3.24 -21.27 11.69
N ARG A 164 -4.46 -21.27 11.16
CA ARG A 164 -4.72 -21.08 9.73
C ARG A 164 -4.47 -19.64 9.26
N GLU A 165 -4.85 -18.65 10.05
CA GLU A 165 -4.57 -17.24 9.77
C GLU A 165 -3.06 -16.97 9.85
N LEU A 166 -2.35 -17.60 10.78
CA LEU A 166 -0.89 -17.48 10.88
C LEU A 166 -0.18 -18.08 9.65
N GLU A 167 -0.68 -19.22 9.15
CA GLU A 167 -0.18 -19.85 7.93
C GLU A 167 -0.41 -18.92 6.71
N VAL A 168 -1.61 -18.36 6.58
CA VAL A 168 -1.93 -17.39 5.54
C VAL A 168 -1.01 -16.17 5.64
N LEU A 169 -0.78 -15.61 6.83
CA LEU A 169 0.10 -14.48 7.05
C LEU A 169 1.55 -14.75 6.64
N ARG A 170 2.08 -15.95 6.95
CA ARG A 170 3.43 -16.37 6.50
C ARG A 170 3.54 -16.39 4.98
N LEU A 171 2.54 -16.94 4.31
CA LEU A 171 2.53 -17.01 2.84
C LEU A 171 2.32 -15.64 2.20
N LEU A 172 1.51 -14.76 2.82
CA LEU A 172 1.39 -13.36 2.44
C LEU A 172 2.74 -12.65 2.50
N ALA A 173 3.49 -12.86 3.56
CA ALA A 173 4.81 -12.26 3.76
C ALA A 173 5.85 -12.77 2.74
N ARG A 174 5.63 -13.94 2.17
CA ARG A 174 6.43 -14.46 1.04
C ARG A 174 6.02 -13.85 -0.30
N GLY A 175 5.00 -13.00 -0.33
CA GLY A 175 4.56 -12.25 -1.50
C GLY A 175 3.56 -12.99 -2.40
N LEU A 176 2.96 -14.10 -1.96
CA LEU A 176 2.00 -14.84 -2.75
C LEU A 176 0.72 -14.03 -2.98
N SER A 177 0.21 -14.01 -4.20
CA SER A 177 -1.11 -13.46 -4.54
C SER A 177 -2.25 -14.30 -3.94
N ASN A 178 -3.48 -13.79 -3.95
CA ASN A 178 -4.63 -14.56 -3.45
C ASN A 178 -4.87 -15.84 -4.28
N ALA A 179 -4.60 -15.82 -5.57
CA ALA A 179 -4.68 -17.01 -6.44
C ALA A 179 -3.62 -18.06 -6.07
N GLU A 180 -2.36 -17.65 -5.84
CA GLU A 180 -1.29 -18.54 -5.42
C GLU A 180 -1.54 -19.11 -4.02
N LEU A 181 -2.03 -18.27 -3.09
CA LEU A 181 -2.47 -18.72 -1.76
C LEU A 181 -3.59 -19.76 -1.85
N ALA A 182 -4.59 -19.51 -2.70
CA ALA A 182 -5.71 -20.42 -2.92
C ALA A 182 -5.21 -21.79 -3.45
N ALA A 183 -4.31 -21.76 -4.42
CA ALA A 183 -3.69 -22.97 -4.97
C ALA A 183 -2.89 -23.74 -3.91
N GLN A 184 -2.02 -23.06 -3.17
CA GLN A 184 -1.14 -23.67 -2.18
C GLN A 184 -1.91 -24.22 -0.97
N LEU A 185 -2.96 -23.54 -0.54
CA LEU A 185 -3.76 -23.90 0.63
C LEU A 185 -4.97 -24.80 0.28
N THR A 186 -5.16 -25.10 -1.02
CA THR A 186 -6.32 -25.86 -1.52
C THR A 186 -7.65 -25.19 -1.10
N LEU A 187 -7.74 -23.88 -1.30
CA LEU A 187 -8.89 -23.03 -0.97
C LEU A 187 -9.43 -22.33 -2.23
N SER A 188 -10.61 -21.69 -2.11
CA SER A 188 -11.04 -20.71 -3.10
C SER A 188 -10.40 -19.33 -2.82
N GLU A 189 -10.22 -18.50 -3.85
CA GLU A 189 -9.76 -17.12 -3.66
C GLU A 189 -10.67 -16.30 -2.75
N ALA A 190 -11.99 -16.55 -2.78
CA ALA A 190 -12.95 -15.91 -1.88
C ALA A 190 -12.68 -16.28 -0.41
N THR A 191 -12.30 -17.53 -0.14
CA THR A 191 -11.93 -17.98 1.19
C THR A 191 -10.62 -17.33 1.64
N VAL A 192 -9.64 -17.23 0.75
CA VAL A 192 -8.38 -16.53 1.03
C VAL A 192 -8.63 -15.06 1.36
N LYS A 193 -9.44 -14.35 0.56
CA LYS A 193 -9.84 -12.95 0.84
C LYS A 193 -10.47 -12.82 2.23
N THR A 194 -11.31 -13.78 2.64
CA THR A 194 -11.92 -13.79 3.97
C THR A 194 -10.88 -13.96 5.09
N HIS A 195 -9.89 -14.85 4.90
CA HIS A 195 -8.80 -15.00 5.88
C HIS A 195 -7.96 -13.73 5.98
N VAL A 196 -7.59 -13.13 4.85
CA VAL A 196 -6.84 -11.86 4.80
C VAL A 196 -7.60 -10.76 5.55
N ALA A 197 -8.88 -10.58 5.24
CA ALA A 197 -9.71 -9.56 5.90
C ALA A 197 -9.78 -9.77 7.43
N ARG A 198 -9.88 -11.02 7.90
CA ARG A 198 -9.87 -11.35 9.33
C ARG A 198 -8.52 -11.05 9.98
N ILE A 199 -7.40 -11.38 9.32
CA ILE A 199 -6.05 -11.05 9.78
C ILE A 199 -5.91 -9.55 9.95
N LEU A 200 -6.26 -8.77 8.91
CA LEU A 200 -6.19 -7.31 8.96
C LEU A 200 -7.03 -6.73 10.10
N SER A 201 -8.26 -7.21 10.26
CA SER A 201 -9.17 -6.77 11.33
C SER A 201 -8.64 -7.09 12.72
N LYS A 202 -8.15 -8.32 12.97
CA LYS A 202 -7.62 -8.75 14.27
C LYS A 202 -6.36 -7.98 14.68
N LEU A 203 -5.49 -7.69 13.71
CA LEU A 203 -4.23 -7.01 13.95
C LEU A 203 -4.34 -5.47 13.81
N GLY A 204 -5.54 -4.93 13.52
CA GLY A 204 -5.75 -3.50 13.33
C GLY A 204 -4.99 -2.92 12.13
N LEU A 205 -4.75 -3.72 11.10
CA LEU A 205 -3.96 -3.34 9.94
C LEU A 205 -4.86 -2.78 8.84
N ARG A 206 -4.35 -1.77 8.12
CA ARG A 206 -5.10 -1.06 7.10
C ARG A 206 -5.21 -1.84 5.78
N ASP A 207 -4.15 -2.56 5.43
CA ASP A 207 -4.05 -3.28 4.17
C ASP A 207 -3.03 -4.42 4.25
N ARG A 208 -2.95 -5.18 3.16
CA ARG A 208 -2.05 -6.33 3.02
C ARG A 208 -0.57 -5.96 3.15
N VAL A 209 -0.18 -4.75 2.74
CA VAL A 209 1.21 -4.30 2.84
C VAL A 209 1.64 -4.24 4.29
N GLN A 210 0.76 -3.69 5.15
CA GLN A 210 1.01 -3.63 6.59
C GLN A 210 1.10 -5.00 7.23
N ALA A 211 0.33 -5.98 6.75
CA ALA A 211 0.44 -7.37 7.22
C ALA A 211 1.80 -7.99 6.86
N VAL A 212 2.32 -7.70 5.68
CA VAL A 212 3.66 -8.14 5.27
C VAL A 212 4.73 -7.49 6.14
N VAL A 213 4.70 -6.16 6.32
CA VAL A 213 5.64 -5.45 7.20
C VAL A 213 5.64 -6.05 8.61
N LEU A 214 4.46 -6.21 9.21
CA LEU A 214 4.32 -6.77 10.56
C LEU A 214 4.89 -8.20 10.66
N ALA A 215 4.68 -9.05 9.67
CA ALA A 215 5.21 -10.41 9.66
C ALA A 215 6.75 -10.46 9.72
N TYR A 216 7.41 -9.47 9.10
CA TYR A 216 8.87 -9.34 9.19
C TYR A 216 9.33 -8.70 10.50
N GLU A 217 8.65 -7.67 10.98
CA GLU A 217 8.97 -6.99 12.26
C GLU A 217 8.82 -7.93 13.46
N THR A 218 7.82 -8.82 13.41
CA THR A 218 7.60 -9.84 14.47
C THR A 218 8.50 -11.07 14.34
N GLY A 219 9.31 -11.17 13.27
CA GLY A 219 10.14 -12.34 13.01
C GLY A 219 9.35 -13.60 12.61
N LEU A 220 8.07 -13.48 12.25
CA LEU A 220 7.24 -14.58 11.76
C LEU A 220 7.82 -15.18 10.47
N THR A 221 8.48 -14.36 9.69
CA THR A 221 9.26 -14.74 8.51
C THR A 221 10.57 -13.97 8.48
N ALA A 222 11.62 -14.58 7.93
CA ALA A 222 12.91 -13.96 7.77
C ALA A 222 13.31 -13.90 6.30
N PRO A 223 14.09 -12.89 5.85
CA PRO A 223 14.59 -12.84 4.49
C PRO A 223 15.38 -14.12 4.14
N GLY A 224 14.95 -14.83 3.07
CA GLY A 224 15.68 -16.01 2.56
C GLY A 224 15.29 -17.36 3.19
N GLN A 225 14.25 -17.43 3.99
CA GLN A 225 13.62 -18.71 4.36
C GLN A 225 12.55 -19.05 3.30
N ASP A 226 12.88 -20.00 2.42
CA ASP A 226 11.95 -20.65 1.48
C ASP A 226 11.12 -21.71 2.18
#